data_9feb6bf517cbcc3b8234b8bfbf570884
#
_entry.id   9feb6bf517cbcc3b8234b8bfbf570884
#
_cell.length_a   1.000
_cell.length_b   1.000
_cell.length_c   1.000
_cell.angle_alpha   90.00
_cell.angle_beta   90.00
_cell.angle_gamma   90.00
#
_symmetry.space_group_name_H-M   'P 1'
#
loop_
_entity.id
_entity.type
_entity.pdbx_description
1 polymer ?
#
loop_
_entity_poly.entity_id
_entity_poly.type
_entity_poly.pdbx_seq_one_letter_code
_entity_poly.pdbx_strand_id
1 'polypeptide(L)'
;QLLPEHVSFWRMFKIVWKVPSLRTISWGGFVCGAGLSSSFFLIPMILVQHGFERAEMWKIYLPMMLAGAVTMVLAAIFAEVRNRFREVMLFGIVLLLLSLVFMGFGQEQGQVVLYIVALYFFFMGFNVFEPIFPSLVARSTTTETKGTAMGVYNFAQFFGHFVGATVAGALYRNYFFVFLLLLALAEIFFLYLTLSFPNPEK
;
A
#
# COMPACT_ATOMS: atom_id res chain seq x y z
N GLN A 1 -0.25 38.23 -10.26
CA GLN A 1 -0.53 37.14 -11.19
C GLN A 1 -1.71 36.37 -10.62
N LEU A 2 -2.79 36.33 -11.40
CA LEU A 2 -4.07 35.69 -11.04
C LEU A 2 -3.84 34.20 -10.78
N LEU A 3 -4.30 33.71 -9.64
CA LEU A 3 -4.36 32.28 -9.35
C LEU A 3 -5.12 31.61 -10.51
N PRO A 4 -4.59 30.50 -11.07
CA PRO A 4 -5.27 29.85 -12.16
C PRO A 4 -6.65 29.40 -11.73
N GLU A 5 -7.63 29.61 -12.62
CA GLU A 5 -9.03 29.18 -12.50
C GLU A 5 -9.15 27.83 -11.83
N HIS A 6 -10.20 27.69 -11.00
CA HIS A 6 -10.57 26.44 -10.32
C HIS A 6 -10.53 25.25 -11.29
N VAL A 7 -9.40 24.56 -11.31
CA VAL A 7 -9.26 23.37 -12.15
C VAL A 7 -10.15 22.30 -11.55
N SER A 8 -11.21 21.93 -12.25
CA SER A 8 -12.15 20.88 -11.84
C SER A 8 -11.39 19.60 -11.50
N PHE A 9 -11.78 18.92 -10.40
CA PHE A 9 -11.26 17.59 -10.01
C PHE A 9 -11.17 16.62 -11.21
N TRP A 10 -12.19 16.58 -12.04
CA TRP A 10 -12.23 15.72 -13.22
C TRP A 10 -11.15 16.06 -14.25
N ARG A 11 -10.81 17.34 -14.40
CA ARG A 11 -9.71 17.76 -15.29
C ARG A 11 -8.38 17.32 -14.72
N MET A 12 -8.19 17.46 -13.42
CA MET A 12 -6.98 17.01 -12.71
C MET A 12 -6.80 15.50 -12.81
N PHE A 13 -7.87 14.75 -12.54
CA PHE A 13 -7.89 13.30 -12.68
C PHE A 13 -7.51 12.86 -14.09
N LYS A 14 -8.07 13.50 -15.13
CA LYS A 14 -7.73 13.20 -16.54
C LYS A 14 -6.26 13.46 -16.86
N ILE A 15 -5.64 14.50 -16.30
CA ILE A 15 -4.22 14.80 -16.50
C ILE A 15 -3.36 13.69 -15.90
N VAL A 16 -3.61 13.33 -14.64
CA VAL A 16 -2.87 12.27 -13.93
C VAL A 16 -3.06 10.92 -14.64
N TRP A 17 -4.28 10.60 -15.05
CA TRP A 17 -4.59 9.32 -15.71
C TRP A 17 -3.92 9.15 -17.06
N LYS A 18 -3.57 10.24 -17.75
CA LYS A 18 -2.81 10.20 -19.01
C LYS A 18 -1.33 9.86 -18.82
N VAL A 19 -0.77 10.09 -17.62
CA VAL A 19 0.63 9.80 -17.32
C VAL A 19 0.73 8.40 -16.72
N PRO A 20 1.32 7.41 -17.44
CA PRO A 20 1.38 6.02 -16.95
C PRO A 20 2.00 5.88 -15.55
N SER A 21 3.08 6.63 -15.28
CA SER A 21 3.75 6.61 -13.98
C SER A 21 2.82 7.04 -12.84
N LEU A 22 2.09 8.16 -13.01
CA LEU A 22 1.17 8.66 -12.00
C LEU A 22 -0.03 7.73 -11.76
N ARG A 23 -0.49 7.05 -12.81
CA ARG A 23 -1.53 6.02 -12.71
C ARG A 23 -1.08 4.85 -11.86
N THR A 24 0.14 4.35 -12.12
CA THR A 24 0.74 3.25 -11.34
C THR A 24 0.90 3.63 -9.87
N ILE A 25 1.43 4.83 -9.58
CA ILE A 25 1.63 5.33 -8.22
C ILE A 25 0.28 5.51 -7.50
N SER A 26 -0.72 6.09 -8.17
CA SER A 26 -2.05 6.29 -7.58
C SER A 26 -2.75 4.96 -7.28
N TRP A 27 -2.61 3.97 -8.17
CA TRP A 27 -3.14 2.63 -7.91
C TRP A 27 -2.39 1.94 -6.76
N GLY A 28 -1.05 2.05 -6.72
CA GLY A 28 -0.25 1.56 -5.60
C GLY A 28 -0.66 2.20 -4.27
N GLY A 29 -0.88 3.52 -4.25
CA GLY A 29 -1.40 4.23 -3.08
C GLY A 29 -2.76 3.70 -2.63
N PHE A 30 -3.69 3.46 -3.57
CA PHE A 30 -4.98 2.85 -3.28
C PHE A 30 -4.83 1.46 -2.64
N VAL A 31 -4.00 0.59 -3.22
CA VAL A 31 -3.75 -0.78 -2.72
C VAL A 31 -3.13 -0.74 -1.32
N CYS A 32 -2.10 0.09 -1.12
CA CYS A 32 -1.45 0.28 0.18
C CYS A 32 -2.42 0.81 1.23
N GLY A 33 -3.25 1.80 0.88
CA GLY A 33 -4.28 2.34 1.76
C GLY A 33 -5.33 1.28 2.14
N ALA A 34 -5.81 0.52 1.15
CA ALA A 34 -6.79 -0.55 1.39
C ALA A 34 -6.21 -1.64 2.31
N GLY A 35 -4.98 -2.08 2.04
CA GLY A 35 -4.28 -3.07 2.87
C GLY A 35 -4.06 -2.58 4.30
N LEU A 36 -3.63 -1.32 4.48
CA LEU A 36 -3.37 -0.75 5.81
C LEU A 36 -4.63 -0.71 6.68
N SER A 37 -5.71 -0.13 6.16
CA SER A 37 -6.98 -0.06 6.90
C SER A 37 -7.58 -1.43 7.18
N SER A 38 -7.50 -2.35 6.22
CA SER A 38 -7.93 -3.73 6.43
C SER A 38 -7.12 -4.42 7.53
N SER A 39 -5.79 -4.26 7.52
CA SER A 39 -4.90 -4.86 8.53
C SER A 39 -5.19 -4.32 9.93
N PHE A 40 -5.33 -3.00 10.08
CA PHE A 40 -5.67 -2.40 11.38
C PHE A 40 -7.08 -2.74 11.87
N PHE A 41 -8.00 -3.07 10.97
CA PHE A 41 -9.32 -3.56 11.33
C PHE A 41 -9.31 -5.03 11.74
N LEU A 42 -8.69 -5.90 10.95
CA LEU A 42 -8.76 -7.35 11.09
C LEU A 42 -7.84 -7.91 12.17
N ILE A 43 -6.58 -7.46 12.20
CA ILE A 43 -5.56 -8.07 13.06
C ILE A 43 -5.89 -7.97 14.55
N PRO A 44 -6.33 -6.81 15.09
CA PRO A 44 -6.73 -6.75 16.50
C PRO A 44 -7.87 -7.71 16.83
N MET A 45 -8.83 -7.88 15.90
CA MET A 45 -9.94 -8.80 16.09
C MET A 45 -9.47 -10.25 16.12
N ILE A 46 -8.59 -10.62 15.20
CA ILE A 46 -8.01 -11.97 15.11
C ILE A 46 -7.17 -12.26 16.36
N LEU A 47 -6.33 -11.33 16.81
CA LEU A 47 -5.50 -11.51 17.99
C LEU A 47 -6.34 -11.72 19.26
N VAL A 48 -7.41 -10.92 19.44
CA VAL A 48 -8.34 -11.10 20.56
C VAL A 48 -9.03 -12.46 20.53
N GLN A 49 -9.45 -12.93 19.36
CA GLN A 49 -10.07 -14.26 19.18
C GLN A 49 -9.12 -15.41 19.56
N HIS A 50 -7.79 -15.18 19.44
CA HIS A 50 -6.75 -16.13 19.83
C HIS A 50 -6.23 -15.92 21.25
N GLY A 51 -6.93 -15.13 22.07
CA GLY A 51 -6.63 -14.96 23.50
C GLY A 51 -5.59 -13.89 23.84
N PHE A 52 -5.20 -13.05 22.89
CA PHE A 52 -4.31 -11.93 23.18
C PHE A 52 -5.06 -10.79 23.87
N GLU A 53 -4.51 -10.28 24.96
CA GLU A 53 -5.04 -9.09 25.61
C GLU A 53 -4.72 -7.84 24.78
N ARG A 54 -5.68 -6.92 24.69
CA ARG A 54 -5.48 -5.65 23.94
C ARG A 54 -4.29 -4.85 24.48
N ALA A 55 -4.06 -4.89 25.79
CA ALA A 55 -2.95 -4.21 26.44
C ALA A 55 -1.56 -4.77 26.03
N GLU A 56 -1.51 -5.98 25.50
CA GLU A 56 -0.26 -6.65 25.10
C GLU A 56 0.05 -6.57 23.60
N MET A 57 -0.87 -6.07 22.79
CA MET A 57 -0.70 -6.00 21.33
C MET A 57 0.51 -5.16 20.90
N TRP A 58 0.95 -4.22 21.72
CA TRP A 58 2.16 -3.45 21.45
C TRP A 58 3.41 -4.33 21.32
N LYS A 59 3.44 -5.51 21.97
CA LYS A 59 4.54 -6.49 21.84
C LYS A 59 4.68 -7.04 20.42
N ILE A 60 3.59 -7.02 19.65
CA ILE A 60 3.56 -7.42 18.23
C ILE A 60 3.78 -6.20 17.35
N TYR A 61 3.06 -5.10 17.61
CA TYR A 61 3.09 -3.92 16.73
C TYR A 61 4.43 -3.18 16.77
N LEU A 62 5.06 -3.04 17.95
CA LEU A 62 6.31 -2.30 18.07
C LEU A 62 7.46 -2.93 17.26
N PRO A 63 7.77 -4.25 17.40
CA PRO A 63 8.81 -4.87 16.59
C PRO A 63 8.48 -4.85 15.10
N MET A 64 7.21 -5.00 14.73
CA MET A 64 6.73 -4.92 13.35
C MET A 64 6.98 -3.52 12.76
N MET A 65 6.63 -2.46 13.49
CA MET A 65 6.88 -1.08 13.07
C MET A 65 8.39 -0.80 12.91
N LEU A 66 9.22 -1.33 13.79
CA LEU A 66 10.69 -1.22 13.68
C LEU A 66 11.20 -1.94 12.43
N ALA A 67 10.72 -3.16 12.14
CA ALA A 67 11.08 -3.89 10.92
C ALA A 67 10.65 -3.11 9.66
N GLY A 68 9.44 -2.54 9.66
CA GLY A 68 8.96 -1.67 8.59
C GLY A 68 9.83 -0.41 8.41
N ALA A 69 10.22 0.25 9.51
CA ALA A 69 11.07 1.44 9.46
C ALA A 69 12.46 1.12 8.88
N VAL A 70 13.06 0.00 9.26
CA VAL A 70 14.34 -0.46 8.68
C VAL A 70 14.17 -0.71 7.18
N THR A 71 13.11 -1.40 6.79
CA THR A 71 12.82 -1.68 5.37
C THR A 71 12.61 -0.38 4.58
N MET A 72 11.91 0.60 5.16
CA MET A 72 11.69 1.92 4.56
C MET A 72 13.01 2.63 4.25
N VAL A 73 13.92 2.69 5.22
CA VAL A 73 15.22 3.37 5.05
C VAL A 73 16.05 2.66 3.97
N LEU A 74 16.14 1.34 4.04
CA LEU A 74 16.90 0.55 3.06
C LEU A 74 16.33 0.69 1.65
N ALA A 75 15.00 0.63 1.51
CA ALA A 75 14.31 0.80 0.24
C ALA A 75 14.55 2.19 -0.36
N ALA A 76 14.42 3.25 0.46
CA ALA A 76 14.66 4.62 0.02
C ALA A 76 16.12 4.81 -0.46
N ILE A 77 17.10 4.36 0.31
CA ILE A 77 18.52 4.44 -0.06
C ILE A 77 18.77 3.70 -1.37
N PHE A 78 18.28 2.45 -1.49
CA PHE A 78 18.51 1.65 -2.67
C PHE A 78 17.85 2.23 -3.92
N ALA A 79 16.62 2.73 -3.80
CA ALA A 79 15.91 3.39 -4.89
C ALA A 79 16.62 4.66 -5.36
N GLU A 80 16.97 5.56 -4.43
CA GLU A 80 17.56 6.86 -4.76
C GLU A 80 19.01 6.74 -5.25
N VAL A 81 19.87 5.99 -4.54
CA VAL A 81 21.29 5.87 -4.88
C VAL A 81 21.51 5.06 -6.17
N ARG A 82 20.76 3.98 -6.35
CA ARG A 82 20.89 3.10 -7.51
C ARG A 82 19.96 3.47 -8.66
N ASN A 83 19.05 4.43 -8.46
CA ASN A 83 17.98 4.79 -9.40
C ASN A 83 17.13 3.57 -9.84
N ARG A 84 16.85 2.67 -8.90
CA ARG A 84 16.15 1.40 -9.15
C ARG A 84 14.77 1.36 -8.51
N PHE A 85 13.97 2.38 -8.79
CA PHE A 85 12.62 2.52 -8.22
C PHE A 85 11.71 1.34 -8.57
N ARG A 86 11.77 0.86 -9.82
CA ARG A 86 10.95 -0.26 -10.29
C ARG A 86 11.24 -1.53 -9.51
N GLU A 87 12.51 -1.88 -9.34
CA GLU A 87 12.93 -3.09 -8.61
C GLU A 87 12.52 -3.03 -7.15
N VAL A 88 12.63 -1.85 -6.53
CA VAL A 88 12.20 -1.62 -5.15
C VAL A 88 10.67 -1.73 -5.03
N MET A 89 9.91 -1.20 -5.99
CA MET A 89 8.46 -1.37 -6.03
C MET A 89 8.07 -2.85 -6.18
N LEU A 90 8.75 -3.60 -7.07
CA LEU A 90 8.52 -5.02 -7.24
C LEU A 90 8.79 -5.80 -5.96
N PHE A 91 9.88 -5.48 -5.25
CA PHE A 91 10.17 -6.06 -3.95
C PHE A 91 9.06 -5.79 -2.93
N GLY A 92 8.58 -4.55 -2.84
CA GLY A 92 7.45 -4.18 -1.96
C GLY A 92 6.17 -4.97 -2.28
N ILE A 93 5.84 -5.12 -3.58
CA ILE A 93 4.66 -5.90 -4.02
C ILE A 93 4.80 -7.38 -3.64
N VAL A 94 5.99 -7.97 -3.79
CA VAL A 94 6.22 -9.36 -3.37
C VAL A 94 5.98 -9.53 -1.87
N LEU A 95 6.41 -8.58 -1.04
CA LEU A 95 6.14 -8.62 0.39
C LEU A 95 4.63 -8.53 0.71
N LEU A 96 3.89 -7.66 -0.01
CA LEU A 96 2.43 -7.55 0.15
C LEU A 96 1.74 -8.87 -0.24
N LEU A 97 2.09 -9.45 -1.39
CA LEU A 97 1.54 -10.74 -1.84
C LEU A 97 1.85 -11.88 -0.85
N LEU A 98 3.07 -11.94 -0.31
CA LEU A 98 3.42 -12.91 0.74
C LEU A 98 2.55 -12.71 1.99
N SER A 99 2.26 -11.47 2.36
CA SER A 99 1.33 -11.19 3.46
C SER A 99 -0.03 -11.84 3.25
N LEU A 100 -0.62 -11.72 2.05
CA LEU A 100 -1.92 -12.35 1.74
C LEU A 100 -1.84 -13.87 1.79
N VAL A 101 -0.74 -14.46 1.31
CA VAL A 101 -0.53 -15.91 1.36
C VAL A 101 -0.49 -16.40 2.82
N PHE A 102 0.29 -15.76 3.69
CA PHE A 102 0.36 -16.12 5.10
C PHE A 102 -0.96 -15.87 5.84
N MET A 103 -1.70 -14.81 5.46
CA MET A 103 -3.03 -14.54 6.01
C MET A 103 -4.04 -15.63 5.63
N GLY A 104 -3.98 -16.14 4.39
CA GLY A 104 -4.79 -17.26 3.93
C GLY A 104 -4.49 -18.56 4.69
N PHE A 105 -3.21 -18.90 4.85
CA PHE A 105 -2.80 -20.06 5.64
C PHE A 105 -3.17 -19.91 7.13
N GLY A 106 -3.08 -18.71 7.69
CA GLY A 106 -3.52 -18.44 9.06
C GLY A 106 -4.99 -18.74 9.25
N GLN A 107 -5.83 -18.35 8.28
CA GLN A 107 -7.27 -18.62 8.28
C GLN A 107 -7.57 -20.11 8.14
N GLU A 108 -6.88 -20.81 7.25
CA GLU A 108 -7.10 -22.23 7.01
C GLU A 108 -6.67 -23.11 8.20
N GLN A 109 -5.49 -22.80 8.78
CA GLN A 109 -4.91 -23.60 9.86
C GLN A 109 -5.32 -23.14 11.26
N GLY A 110 -5.95 -21.97 11.40
CA GLY A 110 -6.28 -21.38 12.70
C GLY A 110 -5.05 -21.01 13.54
N GLN A 111 -3.91 -20.73 12.90
CA GLN A 111 -2.65 -20.45 13.59
C GLN A 111 -2.35 -18.95 13.64
N VAL A 112 -2.42 -18.38 14.84
CA VAL A 112 -2.17 -16.96 15.08
C VAL A 112 -0.79 -16.49 14.63
N VAL A 113 0.23 -17.35 14.71
CA VAL A 113 1.60 -17.03 14.27
C VAL A 113 1.65 -16.67 12.79
N LEU A 114 0.86 -17.33 11.94
CA LEU A 114 0.80 -17.03 10.52
C LEU A 114 0.20 -15.64 10.23
N TYR A 115 -0.78 -15.22 11.00
CA TYR A 115 -1.32 -13.85 10.93
C TYR A 115 -0.29 -12.81 11.37
N ILE A 116 0.50 -13.11 12.41
CA ILE A 116 1.58 -12.21 12.85
C ILE A 116 2.65 -12.11 11.77
N VAL A 117 3.06 -13.22 11.15
CA VAL A 117 4.02 -13.24 10.03
C VAL A 117 3.45 -12.46 8.84
N ALA A 118 2.17 -12.65 8.50
CA ALA A 118 1.49 -11.88 7.46
C ALA A 118 1.58 -10.37 7.73
N LEU A 119 1.34 -9.96 8.97
CA LEU A 119 1.41 -8.57 9.39
C LEU A 119 2.82 -7.98 9.22
N TYR A 120 3.87 -8.73 9.56
CA TYR A 120 5.26 -8.30 9.34
C TYR A 120 5.54 -8.09 7.85
N PHE A 121 5.19 -9.04 7.00
CA PHE A 121 5.35 -8.90 5.54
C PHE A 121 4.58 -7.71 5.00
N PHE A 122 3.33 -7.52 5.45
CA PHE A 122 2.53 -6.38 5.05
C PHE A 122 3.21 -5.05 5.40
N PHE A 123 3.63 -4.87 6.66
CA PHE A 123 4.24 -3.62 7.09
C PHE A 123 5.59 -3.35 6.45
N MET A 124 6.41 -4.38 6.24
CA MET A 124 7.64 -4.23 5.48
C MET A 124 7.35 -3.78 4.04
N GLY A 125 6.40 -4.43 3.37
CA GLY A 125 5.99 -4.07 2.01
C GLY A 125 5.39 -2.66 1.92
N PHE A 126 4.46 -2.33 2.82
CA PHE A 126 3.83 -1.01 2.90
C PHE A 126 4.87 0.10 3.09
N ASN A 127 5.79 -0.06 4.03
CA ASN A 127 6.82 0.93 4.31
C ASN A 127 7.85 1.11 3.18
N VAL A 128 7.99 0.17 2.26
CA VAL A 128 8.76 0.39 1.00
C VAL A 128 8.16 1.53 0.21
N PHE A 129 6.83 1.64 0.14
CA PHE A 129 6.13 2.59 -0.73
C PHE A 129 6.00 3.99 -0.13
N GLU A 130 6.03 4.14 1.20
CA GLU A 130 5.85 5.42 1.88
C GLU A 130 6.81 6.53 1.37
N PRO A 131 8.13 6.32 1.28
CA PRO A 131 9.03 7.32 0.72
C PRO A 131 9.05 7.32 -0.82
N ILE A 132 8.77 6.17 -1.44
CA ILE A 132 8.92 5.97 -2.89
C ILE A 132 7.84 6.72 -3.68
N PHE A 133 6.57 6.60 -3.28
CA PHE A 133 5.47 7.21 -4.03
C PHE A 133 5.54 8.74 -4.08
N PRO A 134 5.72 9.48 -2.97
CA PRO A 134 5.88 10.92 -3.03
C PRO A 134 7.10 11.37 -3.85
N SER A 135 8.23 10.65 -3.76
CA SER A 135 9.41 10.91 -4.56
C SER A 135 9.12 10.75 -6.06
N LEU A 136 8.47 9.64 -6.44
CA LEU A 136 8.11 9.38 -7.84
C LEU A 136 7.06 10.36 -8.38
N VAL A 137 6.08 10.78 -7.58
CA VAL A 137 5.14 11.84 -7.98
C VAL A 137 5.90 13.12 -8.29
N ALA A 138 6.84 13.51 -7.41
CA ALA A 138 7.64 14.71 -7.60
C ALA A 138 8.51 14.65 -8.86
N ARG A 139 9.06 13.48 -9.19
CA ARG A 139 9.89 13.26 -10.39
C ARG A 139 9.08 13.16 -11.68
N SER A 140 7.82 12.74 -11.59
CA SER A 140 6.92 12.54 -12.75
C SER A 140 6.12 13.79 -13.12
N THR A 141 6.36 14.93 -12.45
CA THR A 141 5.56 16.15 -12.61
C THR A 141 6.41 17.39 -12.70
N THR A 142 5.85 18.43 -13.34
CA THR A 142 6.42 19.79 -13.32
C THR A 142 6.01 20.54 -12.05
N THR A 143 6.67 21.65 -11.75
CA THR A 143 6.33 22.51 -10.60
C THR A 143 4.85 22.91 -10.59
N GLU A 144 4.25 23.14 -11.77
CA GLU A 144 2.87 23.57 -11.93
C GLU A 144 1.86 22.43 -11.67
N THR A 145 2.21 21.18 -12.00
CA THR A 145 1.30 20.02 -11.92
C THR A 145 1.54 19.18 -10.67
N LYS A 146 2.62 19.41 -9.93
CA LYS A 146 3.02 18.62 -8.75
C LYS A 146 1.94 18.59 -7.67
N GLY A 147 1.37 19.75 -7.31
CA GLY A 147 0.31 19.83 -6.31
C GLY A 147 -0.92 19.04 -6.71
N THR A 148 -1.32 19.13 -7.98
CA THR A 148 -2.42 18.37 -8.56
C THR A 148 -2.18 16.85 -8.50
N ALA A 149 -1.02 16.41 -8.94
CA ALA A 149 -0.68 14.98 -8.95
C ALA A 149 -0.59 14.40 -7.53
N MET A 150 -0.03 15.16 -6.59
CA MET A 150 0.01 14.77 -5.18
C MET A 150 -1.41 14.68 -4.59
N GLY A 151 -2.30 15.63 -4.95
CA GLY A 151 -3.71 15.60 -4.54
C GLY A 151 -4.43 14.35 -5.05
N VAL A 152 -4.21 13.95 -6.31
CA VAL A 152 -4.81 12.71 -6.87
C VAL A 152 -4.24 11.45 -6.22
N TYR A 153 -2.94 11.41 -5.99
CA TYR A 153 -2.29 10.30 -5.27
C TYR A 153 -2.87 10.15 -3.84
N ASN A 154 -2.91 11.24 -3.08
CA ASN A 154 -3.45 11.24 -1.72
C ASN A 154 -4.93 10.84 -1.70
N PHE A 155 -5.72 11.37 -2.65
CA PHE A 155 -7.11 10.95 -2.79
C PHE A 155 -7.23 9.43 -3.02
N ALA A 156 -6.43 8.87 -3.92
CA ALA A 156 -6.44 7.43 -4.19
C ALA A 156 -6.07 6.62 -2.95
N GLN A 157 -5.06 7.06 -2.19
CA GLN A 157 -4.64 6.40 -0.95
C GLN A 157 -5.75 6.45 0.12
N PHE A 158 -6.34 7.63 0.38
CA PHE A 158 -7.43 7.76 1.36
C PHE A 158 -8.71 7.04 0.93
N PHE A 159 -9.00 7.03 -0.37
CA PHE A 159 -10.12 6.24 -0.90
C PHE A 159 -9.85 4.74 -0.73
N GLY A 160 -8.60 4.30 -0.90
CA GLY A 160 -8.16 2.95 -0.56
C GLY A 160 -8.43 2.61 0.91
N HIS A 161 -8.07 3.49 1.85
CA HIS A 161 -8.36 3.31 3.27
C HIS A 161 -9.86 3.09 3.54
N PHE A 162 -10.70 3.91 2.94
CA PHE A 162 -12.15 3.78 3.07
C PHE A 162 -12.67 2.44 2.52
N VAL A 163 -12.27 2.10 1.30
CA VAL A 163 -12.70 0.86 0.63
C VAL A 163 -12.19 -0.36 1.40
N GLY A 164 -10.91 -0.38 1.79
CA GLY A 164 -10.29 -1.49 2.50
C GLY A 164 -10.98 -1.79 3.82
N ALA A 165 -11.20 -0.78 4.67
CA ALA A 165 -11.90 -0.96 5.94
C ALA A 165 -13.35 -1.44 5.73
N THR A 166 -14.06 -0.87 4.74
CA THR A 166 -15.46 -1.21 4.45
C THR A 166 -15.57 -2.66 3.96
N VAL A 167 -14.74 -3.05 2.99
CA VAL A 167 -14.76 -4.40 2.41
C VAL A 167 -14.31 -5.43 3.44
N ALA A 168 -13.26 -5.14 4.22
CA ALA A 168 -12.83 -6.00 5.31
C ALA A 168 -13.96 -6.22 6.33
N GLY A 169 -14.61 -5.14 6.77
CA GLY A 169 -15.73 -5.22 7.72
C GLY A 169 -16.92 -6.03 7.19
N ALA A 170 -17.24 -5.87 5.91
CA ALA A 170 -18.36 -6.57 5.28
C ALA A 170 -18.09 -8.05 5.03
N LEU A 171 -16.86 -8.42 4.66
CA LEU A 171 -16.55 -9.79 4.20
C LEU A 171 -15.84 -10.65 5.25
N TYR A 172 -15.22 -10.07 6.27
CA TYR A 172 -14.39 -10.79 7.24
C TYR A 172 -15.08 -12.04 7.82
N ARG A 173 -16.32 -11.91 8.26
CA ARG A 173 -16.98 -12.96 9.04
C ARG A 173 -17.35 -14.18 8.20
N ASN A 174 -17.87 -13.96 6.98
CA ASN A 174 -18.49 -15.03 6.17
C ASN A 174 -17.75 -15.31 4.86
N TYR A 175 -16.93 -14.36 4.37
CA TYR A 175 -16.33 -14.40 3.04
C TYR A 175 -14.85 -13.99 3.06
N PHE A 176 -14.10 -14.45 4.06
CA PHE A 176 -12.71 -14.04 4.27
C PHE A 176 -11.82 -14.30 3.04
N PHE A 177 -11.95 -15.44 2.41
CA PHE A 177 -11.18 -15.76 1.19
C PHE A 177 -11.59 -14.90 -0.01
N VAL A 178 -12.85 -14.46 -0.10
CA VAL A 178 -13.27 -13.49 -1.14
C VAL A 178 -12.60 -12.15 -0.89
N PHE A 179 -12.51 -11.71 0.37
CA PHE A 179 -11.77 -10.51 0.73
C PHE A 179 -10.29 -10.60 0.33
N LEU A 180 -9.60 -11.72 0.66
CA LEU A 180 -8.20 -11.93 0.25
C LEU A 180 -8.04 -11.95 -1.27
N LEU A 181 -8.98 -12.58 -1.99
CA LEU A 181 -8.97 -12.62 -3.45
C LEU A 181 -9.09 -11.22 -4.06
N LEU A 182 -9.96 -10.36 -3.53
CA LEU A 182 -10.10 -8.98 -4.01
C LEU A 182 -8.82 -8.17 -3.82
N LEU A 183 -8.17 -8.30 -2.65
CA LEU A 183 -6.88 -7.66 -2.40
C LEU A 183 -5.79 -8.22 -3.33
N ALA A 184 -5.72 -9.55 -3.49
CA ALA A 184 -4.75 -10.18 -4.38
C ALA A 184 -4.92 -9.73 -5.83
N LEU A 185 -6.14 -9.62 -6.33
CA LEU A 185 -6.39 -9.09 -7.68
C LEU A 185 -5.95 -7.64 -7.82
N ALA A 186 -6.18 -6.81 -6.80
CA ALA A 186 -5.72 -5.42 -6.79
C ALA A 186 -4.18 -5.32 -6.77
N GLU A 187 -3.50 -6.17 -6.00
CA GLU A 187 -2.03 -6.25 -5.93
C GLU A 187 -1.42 -6.82 -7.22
N ILE A 188 -2.03 -7.83 -7.82
CA ILE A 188 -1.60 -8.39 -9.11
C ILE A 188 -1.75 -7.34 -10.23
N PHE A 189 -2.82 -6.56 -10.21
CA PHE A 189 -2.96 -5.46 -11.15
C PHE A 189 -1.91 -4.37 -10.90
N PHE A 190 -1.57 -4.08 -9.64
CA PHE A 190 -0.47 -3.18 -9.30
C PHE A 190 0.88 -3.72 -9.80
N LEU A 191 1.13 -5.03 -9.64
CA LEU A 191 2.30 -5.71 -10.18
C LEU A 191 2.38 -5.53 -11.71
N TYR A 192 1.27 -5.78 -12.41
CA TYR A 192 1.20 -5.61 -13.86
C TYR A 192 1.57 -4.18 -14.30
N LEU A 193 1.01 -3.17 -13.64
CA LEU A 193 1.35 -1.76 -13.93
C LEU A 193 2.83 -1.45 -13.63
N THR A 194 3.37 -2.02 -12.55
CA THR A 194 4.76 -1.81 -12.14
C THR A 194 5.75 -2.49 -13.09
N LEU A 195 5.41 -3.61 -13.70
CA LEU A 195 6.25 -4.27 -14.70
C LEU A 195 6.52 -3.39 -15.92
N SER A 196 5.59 -2.51 -16.26
CA SER A 196 5.72 -1.53 -17.36
C SER A 196 6.22 -0.15 -16.89
N PHE A 197 6.56 -0.01 -15.59
CA PHE A 197 7.00 1.26 -15.03
C PHE A 197 8.44 1.58 -15.46
N PRO A 198 8.68 2.74 -16.09
CA PRO A 198 10.03 3.15 -16.44
C PRO A 198 10.79 3.61 -15.19
N ASN A 199 12.05 3.23 -15.06
CA ASN A 199 12.89 3.89 -14.05
C ASN A 199 13.08 5.37 -14.46
N PRO A 200 12.94 6.32 -13.53
CA PRO A 200 13.18 7.72 -13.83
C PRO A 200 14.60 7.94 -14.35
N GLU A 201 14.75 8.75 -15.38
CA GLU A 201 16.07 9.20 -15.83
C GLU A 201 16.72 10.08 -14.73
N LYS A 202 18.05 10.04 -14.67
CA LYS A 202 18.82 10.83 -13.69
C LYS A 202 18.79 12.31 -14.02
#